data_dad2ab02d2d5752952876fddbcec9c92
#
_entry.id   dad2ab02d2d5752952876fddbcec9c92
#
_cell.length_a   1.000
_cell.length_b   1.000
_cell.length_c   1.000
_cell.angle_alpha   90.00
_cell.angle_beta   90.00
_cell.angle_gamma   90.00
#
_symmetry.space_group_name_H-M   'P 1'
#
loop_
_entity.id
_entity.type
_entity.pdbx_description
1 polymer ?
#
loop_
_entity_poly.entity_id
_entity_poly.type
_entity_poly.pdbx_seq_one_letter_code
_entity_poly.pdbx_strand_id
1 'polypeptide(L)'
;MSFQHCILGIVASAAAFGLSPASVQAGSFSISPLRADLSASAQTGALTLRNQEAAPVVVQAQAMLWEQADGQEQLTPTRDVLVNPAVFTLPANGSQLVRVALRRPADAQRELTYRLILTEVPQPASPDFTGLNVALRLSLPVFVAPSAAKAEPRLEWTADRTADGTLAITARNAGNAHARVINFSVAPAAGSAAAIPQDVTAYVLPGQARTWTLDKKHNETTSGTDWNQLRV
;
A
#
# COMPACT_ATOMS: atom_id res chain seq x y z
N MET A 1 -75.62 46.32 -2.28
CA MET A 1 -74.33 46.72 -1.69
C MET A 1 -73.42 45.51 -1.74
N SER A 2 -72.61 45.42 -2.80
CA SER A 2 -71.72 44.27 -3.07
C SER A 2 -70.27 44.72 -2.85
N PHE A 3 -69.58 44.04 -1.97
CA PHE A 3 -68.12 44.22 -1.78
C PHE A 3 -67.41 43.09 -2.54
N GLN A 4 -66.69 43.45 -3.61
CA GLN A 4 -65.78 42.58 -4.33
C GLN A 4 -64.42 42.67 -3.65
N HIS A 5 -63.92 41.54 -3.20
CA HIS A 5 -62.53 41.41 -2.72
C HIS A 5 -61.64 40.92 -3.87
N CYS A 6 -60.71 41.75 -4.30
CA CYS A 6 -59.65 41.43 -5.24
C CYS A 6 -58.53 40.67 -4.49
N ILE A 7 -58.32 39.41 -4.83
CA ILE A 7 -57.20 38.65 -4.33
C ILE A 7 -56.04 38.73 -5.34
N LEU A 8 -54.98 39.40 -4.92
CA LEU A 8 -53.76 39.56 -5.72
C LEU A 8 -52.87 38.34 -5.47
N GLY A 9 -52.74 37.46 -6.47
CA GLY A 9 -51.88 36.28 -6.40
C GLY A 9 -50.42 36.66 -6.68
N ILE A 10 -49.56 36.46 -5.69
CA ILE A 10 -48.11 36.57 -5.88
C ILE A 10 -47.57 35.20 -6.32
N VAL A 11 -47.11 35.15 -7.58
CA VAL A 11 -46.38 33.96 -8.10
C VAL A 11 -44.91 34.12 -7.72
N ALA A 12 -44.48 33.33 -6.73
CA ALA A 12 -43.09 33.22 -6.35
C ALA A 12 -42.38 32.21 -7.30
N SER A 13 -41.60 32.70 -8.26
CA SER A 13 -40.72 31.89 -9.08
C SER A 13 -39.52 31.43 -8.26
N ALA A 14 -39.50 30.15 -7.86
CA ALA A 14 -38.33 29.51 -7.26
C ALA A 14 -37.33 29.17 -8.36
N ALA A 15 -36.28 29.98 -8.49
CA ALA A 15 -35.12 29.62 -9.33
C ALA A 15 -34.32 28.50 -8.64
N ALA A 16 -34.50 27.27 -9.09
CA ALA A 16 -33.67 26.15 -8.69
C ALA A 16 -32.28 26.30 -9.31
N PHE A 17 -31.30 26.76 -8.51
CA PHE A 17 -29.89 26.70 -8.85
C PHE A 17 -29.48 25.22 -8.88
N GLY A 18 -29.36 24.65 -10.09
CA GLY A 18 -28.82 23.33 -10.31
C GLY A 18 -27.34 23.30 -9.97
N LEU A 19 -27.01 22.87 -8.77
CA LEU A 19 -25.64 22.41 -8.42
C LEU A 19 -25.39 21.11 -9.19
N SER A 20 -24.77 21.21 -10.38
CA SER A 20 -24.24 20.04 -11.06
C SER A 20 -23.09 19.47 -10.21
N PRO A 21 -23.14 18.21 -9.78
CA PRO A 21 -21.99 17.62 -9.10
C PRO A 21 -20.82 17.56 -10.08
N ALA A 22 -19.72 18.24 -9.75
CA ALA A 22 -18.47 18.08 -10.47
C ALA A 22 -18.02 16.62 -10.27
N SER A 23 -17.98 15.84 -11.35
CA SER A 23 -17.45 14.50 -11.34
C SER A 23 -15.95 14.57 -11.07
N VAL A 24 -15.52 14.16 -9.87
CA VAL A 24 -14.13 13.94 -9.55
C VAL A 24 -13.72 12.64 -10.25
N GLN A 25 -12.98 12.74 -11.34
CA GLN A 25 -12.34 11.60 -11.99
C GLN A 25 -11.04 11.32 -11.23
N ALA A 26 -11.07 10.28 -10.40
CA ALA A 26 -9.85 9.72 -9.83
C ALA A 26 -9.28 8.70 -10.83
N GLY A 27 -8.00 8.82 -11.18
CA GLY A 27 -7.29 7.90 -12.05
C GLY A 27 -7.51 6.45 -11.63
N SER A 28 -7.89 5.58 -12.56
CA SER A 28 -8.20 4.18 -12.28
C SER A 28 -7.31 3.25 -13.09
N PHE A 29 -6.35 2.60 -12.38
CA PHE A 29 -5.52 1.54 -12.95
C PHE A 29 -5.83 0.19 -12.31
N SER A 30 -5.79 -0.87 -13.10
CA SER A 30 -5.71 -2.23 -12.58
C SER A 30 -4.37 -2.85 -12.94
N ILE A 31 -3.80 -3.62 -12.01
CA ILE A 31 -2.52 -4.30 -12.17
C ILE A 31 -2.67 -5.77 -11.81
N SER A 32 -2.08 -6.63 -12.63
CA SER A 32 -2.03 -8.05 -12.37
C SER A 32 -0.72 -8.66 -12.93
N PRO A 33 0.00 -9.46 -12.13
CA PRO A 33 -0.15 -9.68 -10.69
C PRO A 33 0.28 -8.45 -9.88
N LEU A 34 -0.03 -8.42 -8.57
CA LEU A 34 0.32 -7.33 -7.67
C LEU A 34 1.76 -7.43 -7.10
N ARG A 35 2.53 -8.41 -7.52
CA ARG A 35 3.93 -8.61 -7.18
C ARG A 35 4.65 -9.40 -8.29
N ALA A 36 5.96 -9.34 -8.32
CA ALA A 36 6.78 -10.20 -9.14
C ALA A 36 7.69 -11.07 -8.25
N ASP A 37 7.67 -12.38 -8.49
CA ASP A 37 8.54 -13.35 -7.81
C ASP A 37 9.56 -13.87 -8.84
N LEU A 38 10.84 -13.63 -8.58
CA LEU A 38 11.97 -14.04 -9.42
C LEU A 38 12.81 -15.07 -8.67
N SER A 39 13.67 -15.76 -9.42
CA SER A 39 14.63 -16.72 -8.87
C SER A 39 15.84 -16.86 -9.80
N ALA A 40 16.82 -17.67 -9.40
CA ALA A 40 17.97 -17.99 -10.26
C ALA A 40 17.56 -18.67 -11.58
N SER A 41 16.50 -19.48 -11.58
CA SER A 41 15.95 -20.15 -12.76
C SER A 41 14.89 -19.35 -13.51
N ALA A 42 14.26 -18.38 -12.86
CA ALA A 42 13.22 -17.51 -13.42
C ALA A 42 13.58 -16.03 -13.16
N GLN A 43 14.56 -15.54 -13.93
CA GLN A 43 15.13 -14.19 -13.75
C GLN A 43 14.24 -13.08 -14.29
N THR A 44 13.11 -13.38 -14.92
CA THR A 44 12.20 -12.40 -15.50
C THR A 44 10.79 -12.61 -14.98
N GLY A 45 10.10 -11.48 -14.75
CA GLY A 45 8.68 -11.43 -14.40
C GLY A 45 7.96 -10.40 -15.26
N ALA A 46 6.65 -10.47 -15.28
CA ALA A 46 5.82 -9.51 -16.02
C ALA A 46 4.57 -9.15 -15.24
N LEU A 47 4.17 -7.88 -15.35
CA LEU A 47 2.94 -7.34 -14.78
C LEU A 47 2.18 -6.62 -15.91
N THR A 48 0.88 -6.78 -15.95
CA THR A 48 0.02 -6.06 -16.89
C THR A 48 -0.63 -4.89 -16.17
N LEU A 49 -0.35 -3.68 -16.63
CA LEU A 49 -1.03 -2.46 -16.21
C LEU A 49 -2.14 -2.15 -17.21
N ARG A 50 -3.34 -1.90 -16.73
CA ARG A 50 -4.48 -1.51 -17.56
C ARG A 50 -5.02 -0.16 -17.11
N ASN A 51 -5.20 0.74 -18.08
CA ASN A 51 -5.90 1.99 -17.90
C ASN A 51 -7.41 1.74 -18.03
N GLN A 52 -8.18 2.19 -17.06
CA GLN A 52 -9.64 2.09 -17.06
C GLN A 52 -10.31 3.42 -17.44
N GLU A 53 -9.49 4.43 -17.79
CA GLU A 53 -9.98 5.76 -18.15
C GLU A 53 -10.13 5.93 -19.66
N ALA A 54 -10.96 6.91 -20.02
CA ALA A 54 -11.22 7.29 -21.41
C ALA A 54 -10.09 8.14 -22.02
N ALA A 55 -9.08 8.55 -21.24
CA ALA A 55 -7.93 9.33 -21.70
C ALA A 55 -6.63 8.51 -21.61
N PRO A 56 -5.67 8.70 -22.54
CA PRO A 56 -4.36 8.08 -22.43
C PRO A 56 -3.55 8.72 -21.30
N VAL A 57 -2.69 7.93 -20.64
CA VAL A 57 -1.80 8.40 -19.59
C VAL A 57 -0.35 7.99 -19.87
N VAL A 58 0.60 8.83 -19.50
CA VAL A 58 2.03 8.50 -19.53
C VAL A 58 2.43 7.94 -18.20
N VAL A 59 3.11 6.81 -18.22
CA VAL A 59 3.60 6.12 -17.01
C VAL A 59 5.11 5.96 -17.08
N GLN A 60 5.78 6.32 -15.99
CA GLN A 60 7.19 6.02 -15.75
C GLN A 60 7.29 4.83 -14.80
N ALA A 61 8.10 3.84 -15.16
CA ALA A 61 8.36 2.63 -14.41
C ALA A 61 9.83 2.57 -13.97
N GLN A 62 10.09 2.38 -12.67
CA GLN A 62 11.44 2.32 -12.11
C GLN A 62 11.53 1.24 -11.03
N ALA A 63 12.63 0.49 -11.02
CA ALA A 63 12.96 -0.41 -9.92
C ALA A 63 13.77 0.34 -8.86
N MET A 64 13.46 0.07 -7.59
CA MET A 64 14.16 0.56 -6.42
C MET A 64 14.60 -0.62 -5.56
N LEU A 65 15.81 -0.57 -5.01
CA LEU A 65 16.20 -1.46 -3.91
C LEU A 65 15.32 -1.12 -2.71
N TRP A 66 14.77 -2.16 -2.09
CA TRP A 66 13.88 -2.00 -0.95
C TRP A 66 14.50 -2.59 0.30
N GLU A 67 14.74 -1.74 1.25
CA GLU A 67 15.28 -2.07 2.55
C GLU A 67 14.35 -1.56 3.66
N GLN A 68 14.58 -1.99 4.86
CA GLN A 68 13.92 -1.48 6.05
C GLN A 68 15.01 -1.18 7.08
N ALA A 69 14.88 -0.03 7.75
CA ALA A 69 15.71 0.34 8.88
C ALA A 69 14.82 1.08 9.90
N ASP A 70 14.95 0.73 11.17
CA ASP A 70 14.17 1.34 12.27
C ASP A 70 12.65 1.31 12.03
N GLY A 71 12.15 0.22 11.42
CA GLY A 71 10.73 0.04 11.08
C GLY A 71 10.24 0.89 9.89
N GLN A 72 11.12 1.67 9.24
CA GLN A 72 10.80 2.49 8.08
C GLN A 72 11.28 1.86 6.78
N GLU A 73 10.49 2.04 5.71
CA GLU A 73 10.88 1.61 4.36
C GLU A 73 11.91 2.58 3.77
N GLN A 74 12.98 2.02 3.22
CA GLN A 74 14.00 2.77 2.48
C GLN A 74 14.04 2.29 1.05
N LEU A 75 13.92 3.23 0.10
CA LEU A 75 13.95 2.97 -1.33
C LEU A 75 15.12 3.70 -1.97
N THR A 76 16.06 2.93 -2.53
CA THR A 76 17.25 3.46 -3.19
C THR A 76 17.23 3.10 -4.68
N PRO A 77 17.54 4.01 -5.61
CA PRO A 77 17.66 3.68 -7.03
C PRO A 77 18.63 2.53 -7.25
N THR A 78 18.26 1.57 -8.09
CA THR A 78 19.07 0.39 -8.36
C THR A 78 19.20 0.08 -9.85
N ARG A 79 20.29 -0.59 -10.23
CA ARG A 79 20.49 -1.19 -11.56
C ARG A 79 20.39 -2.72 -11.54
N ASP A 80 20.12 -3.31 -10.40
CA ASP A 80 20.01 -4.75 -10.22
C ASP A 80 18.80 -5.34 -10.95
N VAL A 81 17.74 -4.54 -11.11
CA VAL A 81 16.52 -4.94 -11.80
C VAL A 81 16.28 -3.99 -12.97
N LEU A 82 16.23 -4.54 -14.17
CA LEU A 82 15.82 -3.84 -15.39
C LEU A 82 14.30 -3.83 -15.46
N VAL A 83 13.74 -2.66 -15.83
CA VAL A 83 12.31 -2.50 -16.11
C VAL A 83 12.14 -2.12 -17.58
N ASN A 84 11.25 -2.79 -18.30
CA ASN A 84 10.99 -2.51 -19.71
C ASN A 84 9.49 -2.65 -20.06
N PRO A 85 8.85 -1.62 -20.65
CA PRO A 85 9.39 -0.29 -20.92
C PRO A 85 9.54 0.55 -19.65
N ALA A 86 10.53 1.47 -19.61
CA ALA A 86 10.76 2.38 -18.49
C ALA A 86 9.82 3.60 -18.53
N VAL A 87 9.41 4.03 -19.73
CA VAL A 87 8.41 5.08 -19.95
C VAL A 87 7.53 4.64 -21.11
N PHE A 88 6.22 4.81 -20.98
CA PHE A 88 5.26 4.44 -22.02
C PHE A 88 3.96 5.22 -21.89
N THR A 89 3.28 5.36 -23.01
CA THR A 89 1.89 5.84 -23.03
C THR A 89 0.95 4.64 -22.95
N LEU A 90 0.10 4.65 -21.95
CA LEU A 90 -0.95 3.66 -21.76
C LEU A 90 -2.23 4.20 -22.39
N PRO A 91 -2.73 3.61 -23.49
CA PRO A 91 -3.90 4.12 -24.18
C PRO A 91 -5.16 4.13 -23.31
N ALA A 92 -6.13 4.92 -23.68
CA ALA A 92 -7.48 4.88 -23.10
C ALA A 92 -8.03 3.46 -23.16
N ASN A 93 -8.51 2.93 -22.02
CA ASN A 93 -9.01 1.56 -21.86
C ASN A 93 -8.02 0.45 -22.31
N GLY A 94 -6.75 0.84 -22.55
CA GLY A 94 -5.69 -0.05 -23.03
C GLY A 94 -4.90 -0.71 -21.90
N SER A 95 -3.97 -1.57 -22.31
CA SER A 95 -3.07 -2.26 -21.37
C SER A 95 -1.63 -2.29 -21.88
N GLN A 96 -0.69 -2.34 -20.94
CA GLN A 96 0.74 -2.46 -21.20
C GLN A 96 1.33 -3.55 -20.34
N LEU A 97 2.08 -4.44 -20.95
CA LEU A 97 2.90 -5.41 -20.25
C LEU A 97 4.24 -4.74 -19.85
N VAL A 98 4.51 -4.71 -18.54
CA VAL A 98 5.77 -4.23 -17.97
C VAL A 98 6.58 -5.44 -17.50
N ARG A 99 7.78 -5.61 -18.05
CA ARG A 99 8.70 -6.68 -17.68
C ARG A 99 9.72 -6.19 -16.69
N VAL A 100 10.03 -7.05 -15.71
CA VAL A 100 11.15 -6.87 -14.79
C VAL A 100 12.14 -8.01 -15.01
N ALA A 101 13.43 -7.72 -15.01
CA ALA A 101 14.47 -8.70 -15.22
C ALA A 101 15.64 -8.47 -14.24
N LEU A 102 16.04 -9.53 -13.53
CA LEU A 102 17.20 -9.48 -12.65
C LEU A 102 18.48 -9.43 -13.49
N ARG A 103 19.36 -8.46 -13.19
CA ARG A 103 20.64 -8.25 -13.90
C ARG A 103 21.86 -8.72 -13.13
N ARG A 104 21.67 -9.20 -11.92
CA ARG A 104 22.73 -9.78 -11.07
C ARG A 104 22.38 -11.22 -10.72
N PRO A 105 23.33 -12.05 -10.26
CA PRO A 105 23.01 -13.32 -9.66
C PRO A 105 22.09 -13.15 -8.44
N ALA A 106 21.14 -14.07 -8.25
CA ALA A 106 20.41 -14.20 -7.02
C ALA A 106 21.37 -14.50 -5.86
N ASP A 107 21.07 -13.97 -4.67
CA ASP A 107 21.88 -14.29 -3.49
C ASP A 107 21.71 -15.78 -3.13
N ALA A 108 22.77 -16.39 -2.60
CA ALA A 108 22.75 -17.80 -2.28
C ALA A 108 21.88 -18.12 -1.06
N GLN A 109 21.86 -17.26 -0.07
CA GLN A 109 21.30 -17.51 1.25
C GLN A 109 20.08 -16.66 1.60
N ARG A 110 19.93 -15.48 0.99
CA ARG A 110 18.94 -14.48 1.37
C ARG A 110 18.14 -13.99 0.16
N GLU A 111 16.87 -13.76 0.38
CA GLU A 111 15.99 -13.10 -0.59
C GLU A 111 16.46 -11.66 -0.85
N LEU A 112 16.48 -11.24 -2.12
CA LEU A 112 16.66 -9.87 -2.51
C LEU A 112 15.30 -9.21 -2.68
N THR A 113 15.19 -7.96 -2.23
CA THR A 113 13.93 -7.24 -2.15
C THR A 113 13.98 -5.93 -2.90
N TYR A 114 13.01 -5.72 -3.79
CA TYR A 114 12.90 -4.52 -4.61
C TYR A 114 11.45 -4.03 -4.65
N ARG A 115 11.28 -2.77 -5.09
CA ARG A 115 9.98 -2.19 -5.43
C ARG A 115 9.99 -1.76 -6.89
N LEU A 116 8.97 -2.16 -7.63
CA LEU A 116 8.63 -1.56 -8.91
C LEU A 116 7.71 -0.37 -8.64
N ILE A 117 8.20 0.82 -8.96
CA ILE A 117 7.44 2.06 -8.81
C ILE A 117 6.89 2.42 -10.20
N LEU A 118 5.58 2.55 -10.29
CA LEU A 118 4.88 3.05 -11.46
C LEU A 118 4.32 4.44 -11.10
N THR A 119 4.76 5.47 -11.80
CA THR A 119 4.36 6.84 -11.54
C THR A 119 3.68 7.40 -12.78
N GLU A 120 2.47 7.88 -12.61
CA GLU A 120 1.79 8.65 -13.64
C GLU A 120 2.50 9.99 -13.82
N VAL A 121 2.77 10.36 -15.07
CA VAL A 121 3.33 11.67 -15.43
C VAL A 121 2.16 12.59 -15.75
N PRO A 122 1.86 13.59 -14.88
CA PRO A 122 0.74 14.47 -15.09
C PRO A 122 0.87 15.25 -16.41
N GLN A 123 -0.24 15.34 -17.15
CA GLN A 123 -0.32 16.28 -18.27
C GLN A 123 -0.32 17.71 -17.74
N PRO A 124 0.28 18.69 -18.45
CA PRO A 124 0.15 20.08 -18.07
C PRO A 124 -1.34 20.46 -17.99
N ALA A 125 -1.74 21.10 -16.90
CA ALA A 125 -3.09 21.56 -16.74
C ALA A 125 -3.43 22.60 -17.83
N SER A 126 -4.65 22.54 -18.40
CA SER A 126 -5.15 23.60 -19.25
C SER A 126 -5.18 24.92 -18.46
N PRO A 127 -4.89 26.09 -19.08
CA PRO A 127 -4.93 27.39 -18.39
C PRO A 127 -6.25 27.67 -17.69
N ASP A 128 -7.35 27.12 -18.20
CA ASP A 128 -8.70 27.31 -17.65
C ASP A 128 -9.11 26.18 -16.67
N PHE A 129 -8.20 25.27 -16.33
CA PHE A 129 -8.50 24.18 -15.39
C PHE A 129 -8.48 24.65 -13.96
N THR A 130 -9.63 24.57 -13.27
CA THR A 130 -9.80 24.99 -11.86
C THR A 130 -9.96 23.78 -10.90
N GLY A 131 -9.72 22.56 -11.37
CA GLY A 131 -9.89 21.32 -10.61
C GLY A 131 -8.61 20.83 -9.94
N LEU A 132 -8.72 19.69 -9.22
CA LEU A 132 -7.60 18.96 -8.64
C LEU A 132 -7.07 17.96 -9.66
N ASN A 133 -5.76 17.99 -9.93
CA ASN A 133 -5.08 16.98 -10.73
C ASN A 133 -4.34 16.01 -9.79
N VAL A 134 -4.76 14.75 -9.76
CA VAL A 134 -4.18 13.70 -8.91
C VAL A 134 -3.37 12.76 -9.78
N ALA A 135 -2.05 12.69 -9.56
CA ALA A 135 -1.18 11.71 -10.19
C ALA A 135 -1.01 10.48 -9.31
N LEU A 136 -1.18 9.30 -9.88
CA LEU A 136 -1.03 8.03 -9.16
C LEU A 136 0.42 7.58 -9.11
N ARG A 137 0.83 7.09 -7.93
CA ARG A 137 2.10 6.40 -7.73
C ARG A 137 1.86 5.06 -7.07
N LEU A 138 2.14 3.99 -7.79
CA LEU A 138 1.95 2.62 -7.36
C LEU A 138 3.30 1.99 -7.02
N SER A 139 3.36 1.25 -5.91
CA SER A 139 4.58 0.59 -5.43
C SER A 139 4.30 -0.90 -5.26
N LEU A 140 4.92 -1.72 -6.10
CA LEU A 140 4.70 -3.16 -6.17
C LEU A 140 5.96 -3.91 -5.73
N PRO A 141 5.86 -4.93 -4.87
CA PRO A 141 7.02 -5.70 -4.46
C PRO A 141 7.56 -6.59 -5.59
N VAL A 142 8.88 -6.68 -5.66
CA VAL A 142 9.61 -7.62 -6.50
C VAL A 142 10.57 -8.38 -5.59
N PHE A 143 10.40 -9.69 -5.50
CA PHE A 143 11.21 -10.56 -4.67
C PHE A 143 12.06 -11.48 -5.52
N VAL A 144 13.28 -11.77 -5.08
CA VAL A 144 14.17 -12.72 -5.73
C VAL A 144 14.55 -13.77 -4.71
N ALA A 145 14.06 -15.00 -4.91
CA ALA A 145 14.33 -16.11 -4.00
C ALA A 145 15.83 -16.41 -3.90
N PRO A 146 16.34 -16.89 -2.75
CA PRO A 146 17.70 -17.38 -2.61
C PRO A 146 17.98 -18.50 -3.61
N SER A 147 19.22 -18.58 -4.12
CA SER A 147 19.57 -19.57 -5.13
C SER A 147 20.00 -20.92 -4.56
N ALA A 148 20.47 -20.98 -3.31
CA ALA A 148 20.96 -22.21 -2.66
C ALA A 148 20.15 -22.57 -1.41
N ALA A 149 19.65 -21.57 -0.65
CA ALA A 149 18.82 -21.82 0.53
C ALA A 149 17.33 -21.85 0.17
N LYS A 150 16.54 -22.58 0.95
CA LYS A 150 15.09 -22.50 0.89
C LYS A 150 14.65 -21.14 1.46
N ALA A 151 13.76 -20.45 0.76
CA ALA A 151 13.19 -19.18 1.24
C ALA A 151 12.20 -19.46 2.38
N GLU A 152 12.54 -19.03 3.60
CA GLU A 152 11.73 -19.25 4.80
C GLU A 152 11.68 -17.98 5.67
N PRO A 153 10.51 -17.37 5.86
CA PRO A 153 10.33 -16.36 6.88
C PRO A 153 10.29 -17.01 8.27
N ARG A 154 10.83 -16.32 9.28
CA ARG A 154 10.72 -16.73 10.68
C ARG A 154 10.49 -15.50 11.54
N LEU A 155 9.24 -15.30 11.96
CA LEU A 155 8.87 -14.20 12.83
C LEU A 155 9.06 -14.58 14.31
N GLU A 156 9.77 -13.72 15.03
CA GLU A 156 9.91 -13.72 16.47
C GLU A 156 9.16 -12.51 17.01
N TRP A 157 8.27 -12.72 17.97
CA TRP A 157 7.40 -11.69 18.49
C TRP A 157 7.80 -11.30 19.90
N THR A 158 7.82 -9.99 20.17
CA THR A 158 7.96 -9.43 21.51
C THR A 158 6.89 -8.40 21.77
N ALA A 159 6.60 -8.17 23.04
CA ALA A 159 5.69 -7.14 23.48
C ALA A 159 6.29 -6.39 24.66
N ASP A 160 6.35 -5.09 24.55
CA ASP A 160 6.96 -4.21 25.51
C ASP A 160 6.03 -3.05 25.85
N ARG A 161 6.11 -2.51 27.08
CA ARG A 161 5.45 -1.25 27.41
C ARG A 161 6.38 -0.09 27.14
N THR A 162 5.86 0.85 26.38
CA THR A 162 6.53 2.13 26.13
C THR A 162 6.50 3.01 27.38
N ALA A 163 7.28 4.08 27.40
CA ALA A 163 7.38 4.99 28.55
C ALA A 163 6.05 5.68 28.92
N ASP A 164 5.14 5.84 27.94
CA ASP A 164 3.78 6.38 28.13
C ASP A 164 2.75 5.31 28.53
N GLY A 165 3.22 4.05 28.76
CA GLY A 165 2.39 2.92 29.15
C GLY A 165 1.66 2.21 28.01
N THR A 166 1.87 2.63 26.76
CA THR A 166 1.28 1.97 25.57
C THR A 166 1.95 0.61 25.34
N LEU A 167 1.21 -0.38 24.85
CA LEU A 167 1.75 -1.69 24.49
C LEU A 167 2.30 -1.66 23.06
N ALA A 168 3.58 -1.95 22.91
CA ALA A 168 4.26 -2.07 21.63
C ALA A 168 4.50 -3.55 21.31
N ILE A 169 4.02 -4.00 20.14
CA ILE A 169 4.19 -5.37 19.64
C ILE A 169 5.20 -5.34 18.51
N THR A 170 6.29 -6.08 18.65
CA THR A 170 7.35 -6.12 17.64
C THR A 170 7.45 -7.51 17.05
N ALA A 171 7.38 -7.59 15.70
CA ALA A 171 7.75 -8.77 14.93
C ALA A 171 9.14 -8.57 14.32
N ARG A 172 10.08 -9.46 14.64
CA ARG A 172 11.40 -9.55 14.04
C ARG A 172 11.47 -10.75 13.11
N ASN A 173 11.89 -10.54 11.87
CA ASN A 173 12.09 -11.64 10.94
C ASN A 173 13.52 -12.17 11.01
N ALA A 174 13.70 -13.27 11.71
CA ALA A 174 14.98 -13.98 11.82
C ALA A 174 15.21 -14.99 10.66
N GLY A 175 14.27 -15.08 9.71
CA GLY A 175 14.38 -15.89 8.50
C GLY A 175 15.17 -15.21 7.38
N ASN A 176 15.20 -15.86 6.22
CA ASN A 176 15.93 -15.40 5.04
C ASN A 176 15.02 -14.93 3.89
N ALA A 177 13.72 -14.97 4.07
CA ALA A 177 12.70 -14.45 3.13
C ALA A 177 11.74 -13.51 3.86
N HIS A 178 11.04 -12.65 3.09
CA HIS A 178 10.07 -11.71 3.65
C HIS A 178 8.89 -12.44 4.31
N ALA A 179 8.33 -11.85 5.36
CA ALA A 179 7.03 -12.19 5.89
C ALA A 179 6.03 -11.09 5.54
N ARG A 180 4.79 -11.46 5.22
CA ARG A 180 3.67 -10.53 5.09
C ARG A 180 2.73 -10.75 6.26
N VAL A 181 2.66 -9.78 7.16
CA VAL A 181 1.72 -9.75 8.29
C VAL A 181 0.45 -9.05 7.83
N ILE A 182 -0.68 -9.73 7.89
CA ILE A 182 -2.00 -9.18 7.52
C ILE A 182 -2.88 -8.93 8.74
N ASN A 183 -2.67 -9.73 9.79
CA ASN A 183 -3.27 -9.55 11.10
C ASN A 183 -2.44 -10.28 12.15
N PHE A 184 -2.65 -9.92 13.40
CA PHE A 184 -2.20 -10.67 14.56
C PHE A 184 -3.17 -10.42 15.73
N SER A 185 -3.12 -11.25 16.75
CA SER A 185 -3.87 -11.02 17.96
C SER A 185 -2.97 -11.12 19.18
N VAL A 186 -3.26 -10.32 20.18
CA VAL A 186 -2.50 -10.26 21.42
C VAL A 186 -3.39 -10.72 22.58
N ALA A 187 -2.93 -11.68 23.34
CA ALA A 187 -3.61 -12.17 24.53
C ALA A 187 -2.62 -12.35 25.68
N PRO A 188 -3.04 -12.20 26.93
CA PRO A 188 -2.23 -12.61 28.09
C PRO A 188 -1.96 -14.11 28.02
N ALA A 189 -0.76 -14.54 28.42
CA ALA A 189 -0.41 -15.97 28.46
C ALA A 189 -1.22 -16.74 29.52
N ALA A 190 -1.63 -16.06 30.59
CA ALA A 190 -2.47 -16.59 31.65
C ALA A 190 -3.72 -15.72 31.84
N GLY A 191 -4.85 -16.39 32.14
CA GLY A 191 -6.13 -15.72 32.38
C GLY A 191 -7.16 -15.96 31.26
N SER A 192 -8.38 -15.47 31.48
CA SER A 192 -9.52 -15.61 30.54
C SER A 192 -9.78 -14.35 29.72
N ALA A 193 -8.84 -13.40 29.69
CA ALA A 193 -9.01 -12.18 28.88
C ALA A 193 -9.04 -12.52 27.38
N ALA A 194 -9.98 -11.90 26.67
CA ALA A 194 -10.12 -12.09 25.24
C ALA A 194 -8.89 -11.56 24.49
N ALA A 195 -8.53 -12.25 23.40
CA ALA A 195 -7.49 -11.78 22.49
C ALA A 195 -7.92 -10.48 21.80
N ILE A 196 -6.99 -9.55 21.67
CA ILE A 196 -7.20 -8.26 20.98
C ILE A 196 -6.71 -8.41 19.55
N PRO A 197 -7.61 -8.49 18.54
CA PRO A 197 -7.22 -8.59 17.15
C PRO A 197 -6.67 -7.25 16.64
N GLN A 198 -5.68 -7.32 15.77
CA GLN A 198 -5.08 -6.19 15.09
C GLN A 198 -5.04 -6.48 13.59
N ASP A 199 -5.77 -5.69 12.79
CA ASP A 199 -5.69 -5.74 11.35
C ASP A 199 -4.56 -4.83 10.87
N VAL A 200 -3.57 -5.43 10.23
CA VAL A 200 -2.40 -4.73 9.71
C VAL A 200 -2.08 -5.25 8.32
N THR A 201 -1.40 -4.45 7.52
CA THR A 201 -0.81 -4.95 6.27
C THR A 201 0.61 -4.42 6.19
N ALA A 202 1.57 -5.30 6.43
CA ALA A 202 2.97 -4.94 6.46
C ALA A 202 3.86 -6.09 5.99
N TYR A 203 4.98 -5.73 5.38
CA TYR A 203 6.08 -6.66 5.15
C TYR A 203 7.12 -6.49 6.26
N VAL A 204 7.72 -7.61 6.67
CA VAL A 204 8.91 -7.65 7.53
C VAL A 204 9.98 -8.37 6.72
N LEU A 205 10.97 -7.61 6.24
CA LEU A 205 12.03 -8.11 5.39
C LEU A 205 13.02 -8.97 6.20
N PRO A 206 13.82 -9.84 5.58
CA PRO A 206 14.80 -10.67 6.27
C PRO A 206 15.74 -9.85 7.16
N GLY A 207 15.90 -10.25 8.42
CA GLY A 207 16.75 -9.58 9.41
C GLY A 207 16.16 -8.28 9.98
N GLN A 208 14.96 -7.86 9.55
CA GLN A 208 14.32 -6.62 9.97
C GLN A 208 13.25 -6.85 11.03
N ALA A 209 12.82 -5.75 11.64
CA ALA A 209 11.74 -5.76 12.62
C ALA A 209 10.72 -4.67 12.30
N ARG A 210 9.48 -4.89 12.71
CA ARG A 210 8.41 -3.91 12.66
C ARG A 210 7.64 -3.90 13.96
N THR A 211 7.35 -2.69 14.45
CA THR A 211 6.62 -2.48 15.70
C THR A 211 5.29 -1.82 15.42
N TRP A 212 4.25 -2.28 16.10
CA TRP A 212 2.92 -1.69 16.14
C TRP A 212 2.58 -1.32 17.57
N THR A 213 1.95 -0.18 17.75
CA THR A 213 1.43 0.26 19.06
C THR A 213 -0.07 0.00 19.11
N LEU A 214 -0.54 -0.62 20.19
CA LEU A 214 -1.97 -0.80 20.41
C LEU A 214 -2.60 0.54 20.81
N ASP A 215 -3.79 0.81 20.26
CA ASP A 215 -4.53 2.04 20.54
C ASP A 215 -4.88 2.15 22.03
N LYS A 216 -4.91 3.37 22.58
CA LYS A 216 -5.15 3.65 24.02
C LYS A 216 -6.45 3.03 24.54
N LYS A 217 -7.50 2.95 23.70
CA LYS A 217 -8.75 2.28 24.07
C LYS A 217 -8.57 0.81 24.45
N HIS A 218 -7.65 0.11 23.82
CA HIS A 218 -7.32 -1.27 24.13
C HIS A 218 -6.40 -1.37 25.34
N ASN A 219 -5.62 -0.31 25.63
CA ASN A 219 -4.71 -0.26 26.76
C ASN A 219 -5.45 -0.15 28.11
N GLU A 220 -6.63 0.51 28.16
CA GLU A 220 -7.47 0.60 29.37
C GLU A 220 -8.06 -0.77 29.75
N THR A 221 -8.44 -1.57 28.77
CA THR A 221 -8.92 -2.95 28.98
C THR A 221 -7.81 -3.87 29.48
N THR A 222 -6.55 -3.48 29.28
CA THR A 222 -5.35 -4.26 29.61
C THR A 222 -4.63 -3.78 30.89
N SER A 223 -5.09 -2.67 31.49
CA SER A 223 -4.53 -2.17 32.75
C SER A 223 -4.83 -3.16 33.89
N GLY A 224 -3.80 -3.74 34.47
CA GLY A 224 -3.91 -4.76 35.53
C GLY A 224 -3.63 -6.20 35.06
N THR A 225 -3.43 -6.45 33.79
CA THR A 225 -3.02 -7.74 33.25
C THR A 225 -1.48 -7.82 33.19
N ASP A 226 -0.90 -8.93 33.60
CA ASP A 226 0.54 -9.17 33.46
C ASP A 226 0.87 -9.50 31.99
N TRP A 227 1.42 -8.50 31.30
CA TRP A 227 1.81 -8.58 29.90
C TRP A 227 3.25 -9.07 29.69
N ASN A 228 3.93 -9.52 30.75
CA ASN A 228 5.29 -10.08 30.64
C ASN A 228 5.28 -11.47 30.00
N GLN A 229 4.12 -12.08 29.85
CA GLN A 229 3.92 -13.33 29.11
C GLN A 229 2.75 -13.16 28.12
N LEU A 230 3.07 -13.07 26.85
CA LEU A 230 2.11 -12.91 25.75
C LEU A 230 2.06 -14.14 24.86
N ARG A 231 0.86 -14.41 24.31
CA ARG A 231 0.68 -15.18 23.07
C ARG A 231 0.33 -14.22 21.94
N VAL A 232 1.08 -14.30 20.83
CA VAL A 232 0.83 -13.62 19.57
C VAL A 232 0.49 -14.66 18.51
#